data_208bf9c0ab6f86aed12b4014a1a455ef
#
_entry.id   208bf9c0ab6f86aed12b4014a1a455ef
#
_cell.length_a   1.000
_cell.length_b   1.000
_cell.length_c   1.000
_cell.angle_alpha   90.00
_cell.angle_beta   90.00
_cell.angle_gamma   90.00
#
_symmetry.space_group_name_H-M   'P 1'
#
loop_
_entity.id
_entity.type
_entity.pdbx_description
1 polymer ?
#
loop_
_entity_poly.entity_id
_entity_poly.type
_entity_poly.pdbx_seq_one_letter_code
_entity_poly.pdbx_strand_id
1 'polypeptide(L)'
;MAGACTRHHGDMRRLLVPSLLLALPLTACATDPVAEDAPAPAGSSSSASSPGPSPSQSVEAGAEVEESPEPDGRLVSYAEWEADPAAYADSDVVLYFAASWCHNCQDTDASLDADGVPAGLTLVKIDYDERTDLRQEYGVTVQHTFVKVDESGARQDIWTGTTTGAEIASRAA
;
A
#
# COMPACT_ATOMS: atom_id res chain seq x y z
N MET A 1 47.57 34.20 15.06
CA MET A 1 47.93 33.13 14.11
C MET A 1 46.75 32.90 13.20
N ALA A 2 46.89 33.30 11.92
CA ALA A 2 45.81 33.29 10.95
C ALA A 2 45.81 31.95 10.23
N GLY A 3 44.68 31.26 10.23
CA GLY A 3 44.46 30.01 9.49
C GLY A 3 43.53 30.26 8.29
N ALA A 4 44.06 30.03 7.09
CA ALA A 4 43.47 30.36 5.81
C ALA A 4 42.29 29.46 5.43
N CYS A 5 41.16 30.08 4.98
CA CYS A 5 40.05 29.43 4.26
C CYS A 5 40.49 29.04 2.84
N THR A 6 40.53 27.77 2.54
CA THR A 6 40.66 27.27 1.18
C THR A 6 39.28 27.04 0.56
N ARG A 7 38.91 27.91 -0.40
CA ARG A 7 37.72 27.72 -1.24
C ARG A 7 38.10 26.74 -2.36
N HIS A 8 37.43 25.58 -2.40
CA HIS A 8 37.45 24.71 -3.58
C HIS A 8 36.38 25.20 -4.56
N HIS A 9 36.84 25.74 -5.67
CA HIS A 9 36.05 25.95 -6.88
C HIS A 9 35.97 24.60 -7.61
N GLY A 10 34.80 23.98 -7.58
CA GLY A 10 34.47 22.80 -8.37
C GLY A 10 34.03 23.19 -9.78
N ASP A 11 34.79 22.73 -10.72
CA ASP A 11 34.71 22.89 -12.17
C ASP A 11 33.37 22.41 -12.76
N MET A 12 32.64 23.32 -13.40
CA MET A 12 31.38 23.05 -14.12
C MET A 12 31.70 22.56 -15.53
N ARG A 13 31.96 21.27 -15.71
CA ARG A 13 32.03 20.66 -17.05
C ARG A 13 30.60 20.46 -17.59
N ARG A 14 30.21 21.39 -18.46
CA ARG A 14 29.04 21.27 -19.33
C ARG A 14 29.27 20.14 -20.33
N LEU A 15 28.59 19.01 -20.11
CA LEU A 15 28.45 17.96 -21.12
C LEU A 15 27.29 18.32 -22.03
N LEU A 16 27.60 18.74 -23.26
CA LEU A 16 26.70 18.87 -24.37
C LEU A 16 26.29 17.46 -24.83
N VAL A 17 25.01 17.10 -24.65
CA VAL A 17 24.43 15.88 -25.22
C VAL A 17 23.71 16.26 -26.52
N PRO A 18 24.07 15.68 -27.67
CA PRO A 18 23.39 15.95 -28.93
C PRO A 18 22.00 15.28 -28.95
N SER A 19 20.98 16.08 -29.30
CA SER A 19 19.62 15.61 -29.57
C SER A 19 19.61 14.70 -30.80
N LEU A 20 19.26 13.44 -30.59
CA LEU A 20 18.94 12.50 -31.67
C LEU A 20 17.41 12.44 -31.81
N LEU A 21 16.91 13.13 -32.84
CA LEU A 21 15.51 13.05 -33.30
C LEU A 21 15.29 11.68 -33.94
N LEU A 22 14.54 10.80 -33.29
CA LEU A 22 14.07 9.56 -33.87
C LEU A 22 12.57 9.69 -34.18
N ALA A 23 12.25 9.88 -35.46
CA ALA A 23 10.91 9.86 -36.00
C ALA A 23 10.40 8.42 -36.10
N LEU A 24 9.31 8.06 -35.45
CA LEU A 24 8.61 6.79 -35.62
C LEU A 24 7.29 7.02 -36.36
N PRO A 25 6.97 6.16 -37.35
CA PRO A 25 5.73 6.30 -38.13
C PRO A 25 4.51 5.79 -37.36
N LEU A 26 3.39 6.52 -37.49
CA LEU A 26 2.06 6.09 -37.11
C LEU A 26 1.62 4.92 -38.00
N THR A 27 1.34 3.78 -37.40
CA THR A 27 0.55 2.73 -38.06
C THR A 27 -0.81 2.69 -37.39
N ALA A 28 -1.79 3.19 -38.10
CA ALA A 28 -3.20 3.04 -37.79
C ALA A 28 -3.66 1.66 -38.24
N CYS A 29 -4.26 0.87 -37.37
CA CYS A 29 -5.13 -0.23 -37.73
C CYS A 29 -6.47 -0.05 -37.06
N ALA A 30 -7.47 0.08 -37.92
CA ALA A 30 -8.87 0.23 -37.61
C ALA A 30 -9.56 -1.13 -37.49
N THR A 31 -10.74 -1.09 -36.85
CA THR A 31 -11.92 -1.99 -36.99
C THR A 31 -11.76 -3.41 -36.47
N ASP A 32 -12.70 -3.96 -35.67
CA ASP A 32 -14.14 -4.17 -35.95
C ASP A 32 -14.93 -4.36 -34.64
N PRO A 33 -16.23 -3.99 -34.60
CA PRO A 33 -17.13 -4.32 -33.50
C PRO A 33 -17.86 -5.64 -33.80
N VAL A 34 -17.86 -6.56 -32.86
CA VAL A 34 -18.77 -7.71 -32.88
C VAL A 34 -19.68 -7.62 -31.67
N ALA A 35 -20.95 -7.39 -31.98
CA ALA A 35 -22.09 -7.54 -31.09
C ALA A 35 -22.52 -9.02 -31.02
N GLU A 36 -23.49 -9.30 -30.10
CA GLU A 36 -24.26 -10.55 -29.87
C GLU A 36 -23.58 -11.54 -28.92
N ASP A 37 -24.18 -12.05 -27.92
CA ASP A 37 -25.56 -12.45 -27.65
C ASP A 37 -25.68 -12.79 -26.16
N ALA A 38 -26.77 -12.41 -25.50
CA ALA A 38 -27.18 -13.00 -24.24
C ALA A 38 -27.88 -14.35 -24.52
N PRO A 39 -27.87 -15.33 -23.59
CA PRO A 39 -29.05 -15.45 -22.72
C PRO A 39 -28.71 -15.89 -21.28
N ALA A 40 -29.52 -15.42 -20.36
CA ALA A 40 -29.67 -15.99 -19.02
C ALA A 40 -30.37 -17.36 -19.12
N PRO A 41 -30.12 -18.25 -18.13
CA PRO A 41 -31.26 -18.88 -17.54
C PRO A 41 -31.32 -18.77 -16.03
N ALA A 42 -32.50 -18.51 -15.56
CA ALA A 42 -32.97 -18.70 -14.21
C ALA A 42 -32.89 -20.17 -13.77
N GLY A 43 -32.52 -20.39 -12.53
CA GLY A 43 -32.54 -21.70 -11.88
C GLY A 43 -32.70 -21.54 -10.40
N SER A 44 -33.94 -21.45 -9.96
CA SER A 44 -34.35 -21.65 -8.57
C SER A 44 -34.02 -23.06 -8.12
N SER A 45 -33.54 -23.23 -6.91
CA SER A 45 -33.99 -24.33 -6.03
C SER A 45 -33.55 -24.10 -4.60
N SER A 46 -34.56 -23.93 -3.80
CA SER A 46 -34.60 -24.09 -2.35
C SER A 46 -34.12 -25.47 -1.92
N SER A 47 -33.44 -25.55 -0.80
CA SER A 47 -33.71 -26.62 0.19
C SER A 47 -33.15 -26.22 1.55
N ALA A 48 -34.06 -26.08 2.46
CA ALA A 48 -33.84 -26.05 3.89
C ALA A 48 -33.40 -27.46 4.38
N SER A 49 -32.60 -27.50 5.41
CA SER A 49 -32.73 -28.50 6.48
C SER A 49 -31.91 -28.13 7.71
N SER A 50 -32.56 -28.13 8.76
CA SER A 50 -32.33 -27.90 10.17
C SER A 50 -31.44 -28.94 10.86
N PRO A 51 -31.32 -28.85 12.21
CA PRO A 51 -30.07 -28.81 12.96
C PRO A 51 -29.73 -30.16 13.61
N GLY A 52 -28.48 -30.35 13.92
CA GLY A 52 -28.02 -31.48 14.71
C GLY A 52 -27.07 -31.05 15.82
N PRO A 53 -27.01 -31.74 16.93
CA PRO A 53 -26.59 -31.19 18.22
C PRO A 53 -25.08 -31.19 18.43
N SER A 54 -24.69 -30.27 19.26
CA SER A 54 -23.38 -30.16 19.93
C SER A 54 -22.97 -31.46 20.65
N PRO A 55 -21.69 -31.79 20.65
CA PRO A 55 -21.09 -32.33 21.85
C PRO A 55 -20.01 -31.39 22.41
N SER A 56 -20.22 -31.04 23.67
CA SER A 56 -19.18 -30.60 24.56
C SER A 56 -17.99 -31.58 24.52
N GLN A 57 -16.80 -31.05 24.27
CA GLN A 57 -15.59 -31.73 24.66
C GLN A 57 -14.57 -30.75 25.25
N SER A 58 -14.40 -30.86 26.50
CA SER A 58 -13.16 -30.90 27.29
C SER A 58 -12.06 -29.93 26.91
N VAL A 59 -11.89 -28.99 27.80
CA VAL A 59 -10.68 -28.21 28.06
C VAL A 59 -9.46 -29.12 28.21
N GLU A 60 -8.54 -29.08 27.27
CA GLU A 60 -7.17 -29.38 27.52
C GLU A 60 -6.40 -28.09 27.70
N ALA A 61 -5.83 -27.93 28.88
CA ALA A 61 -4.90 -26.88 29.24
C ALA A 61 -3.65 -27.05 28.38
N GLY A 62 -3.65 -26.40 27.22
CA GLY A 62 -2.45 -26.17 26.43
C GLY A 62 -1.80 -24.87 26.89
N ALA A 63 -0.50 -24.92 27.14
CA ALA A 63 0.34 -23.83 27.58
C ALA A 63 -0.02 -22.53 26.88
N GLU A 64 -0.48 -21.53 27.66
CA GLU A 64 -0.52 -20.12 27.25
C GLU A 64 0.93 -19.73 26.97
N VAL A 65 1.29 -19.68 25.69
CA VAL A 65 2.31 -18.77 25.21
C VAL A 65 1.72 -17.41 25.51
N GLU A 66 2.29 -16.69 26.46
CA GLU A 66 2.02 -15.26 26.65
C GLU A 66 2.50 -14.56 25.36
N GLU A 67 1.59 -14.53 24.37
CA GLU A 67 1.70 -13.65 23.23
C GLU A 67 1.58 -12.24 23.81
N SER A 68 2.68 -11.49 23.80
CA SER A 68 2.66 -10.07 24.10
C SER A 68 1.57 -9.44 23.25
N PRO A 69 0.62 -8.67 23.81
CA PRO A 69 -0.43 -8.07 23.00
C PRO A 69 0.22 -7.24 21.89
N GLU A 70 -0.07 -7.62 20.66
CA GLU A 70 0.29 -6.81 19.49
C GLU A 70 -0.21 -5.37 19.71
N PRO A 71 0.60 -4.35 19.39
CA PRO A 71 0.16 -2.96 19.55
C PRO A 71 -1.09 -2.70 18.71
N ASP A 72 -1.98 -1.84 19.21
CA ASP A 72 -3.17 -1.43 18.47
C ASP A 72 -2.80 -0.85 17.11
N GLY A 73 -3.56 -1.21 16.07
CA GLY A 73 -3.35 -0.71 14.72
C GLY A 73 -3.57 0.81 14.65
N ARG A 74 -2.79 1.49 13.84
CA ARG A 74 -2.78 2.96 13.73
C ARG A 74 -2.86 3.43 12.28
N LEU A 75 -3.66 4.47 12.05
CA LEU A 75 -3.64 5.25 10.80
C LEU A 75 -3.09 6.63 11.14
N VAL A 76 -1.94 6.99 10.55
CA VAL A 76 -1.23 8.24 10.82
C VAL A 76 -0.88 8.97 9.52
N SER A 77 -0.61 10.25 9.61
CA SER A 77 -0.07 11.02 8.49
C SER A 77 1.44 10.77 8.31
N TYR A 78 1.96 11.04 7.09
CA TYR A 78 3.39 10.95 6.85
C TYR A 78 4.20 11.89 7.76
N ALA A 79 3.68 13.10 8.03
CA ALA A 79 4.35 14.06 8.90
C ALA A 79 4.45 13.59 10.35
N GLU A 80 3.45 12.87 10.86
CA GLU A 80 3.49 12.27 12.20
C GLU A 80 4.51 11.15 12.27
N TRP A 81 4.51 10.26 11.29
CA TRP A 81 5.48 9.16 11.23
C TRP A 81 6.91 9.67 11.05
N GLU A 82 7.15 10.61 10.13
CA GLU A 82 8.47 11.17 9.83
C GLU A 82 9.07 11.92 11.04
N ALA A 83 8.23 12.51 11.89
CA ALA A 83 8.68 13.22 13.09
C ALA A 83 9.32 12.29 14.14
N ASP A 84 8.84 11.06 14.27
CA ASP A 84 9.38 10.05 15.18
C ASP A 84 9.10 8.63 14.68
N PRO A 85 9.85 8.11 13.71
CA PRO A 85 9.66 6.76 13.18
C PRO A 85 9.85 5.68 14.24
N ALA A 86 10.68 5.94 15.26
CA ALA A 86 10.95 4.98 16.33
C ALA A 86 9.74 4.70 17.22
N ALA A 87 8.77 5.63 17.28
CA ALA A 87 7.51 5.42 18.00
C ALA A 87 6.61 4.33 17.39
N TYR A 88 6.96 3.82 16.21
CA TYR A 88 6.19 2.83 15.44
C TYR A 88 6.98 1.54 15.18
N ALA A 89 8.17 1.40 15.79
CA ALA A 89 9.06 0.25 15.57
C ALA A 89 8.51 -1.09 16.11
N ASP A 90 7.44 -1.04 16.91
CA ASP A 90 6.73 -2.19 17.46
C ASP A 90 5.64 -2.74 16.53
N SER A 91 5.49 -2.18 15.32
CA SER A 91 4.48 -2.56 14.34
C SER A 91 5.05 -2.63 12.92
N ASP A 92 4.35 -3.36 12.03
CA ASP A 92 4.63 -3.31 10.60
C ASP A 92 4.21 -1.95 10.02
N VAL A 93 5.18 -1.18 9.53
CA VAL A 93 4.91 0.13 8.95
C VAL A 93 4.68 0.02 7.44
N VAL A 94 3.51 0.47 6.99
CA VAL A 94 3.12 0.46 5.57
C VAL A 94 2.71 1.86 5.13
N LEU A 95 3.42 2.40 4.15
CA LEU A 95 3.08 3.66 3.49
C LEU A 95 1.94 3.40 2.50
N TYR A 96 0.84 4.12 2.64
CA TYR A 96 -0.36 4.01 1.81
C TYR A 96 -0.52 5.26 0.93
N PHE A 97 -0.18 5.13 -0.34
CA PHE A 97 -0.31 6.21 -1.34
C PHE A 97 -1.73 6.21 -1.91
N ALA A 98 -2.54 7.16 -1.48
CA ALA A 98 -3.95 7.29 -1.82
C ALA A 98 -4.26 8.61 -2.51
N ALA A 99 -5.27 8.59 -3.40
CA ALA A 99 -5.83 9.78 -4.01
C ALA A 99 -7.34 9.85 -3.74
N SER A 100 -7.88 11.05 -3.52
CA SER A 100 -9.29 11.24 -3.18
C SER A 100 -10.25 10.85 -4.30
N TRP A 101 -9.81 10.88 -5.55
CA TRP A 101 -10.57 10.49 -6.75
C TRP A 101 -10.44 9.00 -7.11
N CYS A 102 -9.59 8.24 -6.42
CA CYS A 102 -9.36 6.83 -6.68
C CYS A 102 -10.43 5.98 -5.98
N HIS A 103 -11.22 5.24 -6.73
CA HIS A 103 -12.30 4.41 -6.18
C HIS A 103 -11.81 3.36 -5.18
N ASN A 104 -10.77 2.62 -5.54
CA ASN A 104 -10.18 1.62 -4.65
C ASN A 104 -9.58 2.24 -3.37
N CYS A 105 -9.09 3.49 -3.44
CA CYS A 105 -8.66 4.20 -2.24
C CYS A 105 -9.84 4.51 -1.32
N GLN A 106 -10.99 4.92 -1.90
CA GLN A 106 -12.22 5.16 -1.15
C GLN A 106 -12.74 3.87 -0.48
N ASP A 107 -12.67 2.73 -1.20
CA ASP A 107 -13.03 1.42 -0.64
C ASP A 107 -12.11 1.03 0.51
N THR A 108 -10.80 1.27 0.37
CA THR A 108 -9.81 1.04 1.42
C THR A 108 -10.10 1.92 2.64
N ASP A 109 -10.32 3.22 2.44
CA ASP A 109 -10.65 4.14 3.51
C ASP A 109 -11.95 3.72 4.23
N ALA A 110 -12.99 3.34 3.48
CA ALA A 110 -14.25 2.86 4.06
C ALA A 110 -14.09 1.57 4.89
N SER A 111 -13.23 0.65 4.44
CA SER A 111 -12.91 -0.56 5.22
C SER A 111 -12.18 -0.21 6.53
N LEU A 112 -11.21 0.70 6.47
CA LEU A 112 -10.48 1.14 7.66
C LEU A 112 -11.36 1.92 8.64
N ASP A 113 -12.32 2.69 8.14
CA ASP A 113 -13.30 3.41 8.97
C ASP A 113 -14.29 2.44 9.66
N ALA A 114 -14.66 1.35 8.98
CA ALA A 114 -15.61 0.37 9.50
C ALA A 114 -15.01 -0.63 10.48
N ASP A 115 -13.82 -1.16 10.14
CA ASP A 115 -13.19 -2.28 10.83
C ASP A 115 -11.98 -1.87 11.69
N GLY A 116 -11.48 -0.64 11.52
CA GLY A 116 -10.23 -0.16 12.09
C GLY A 116 -8.99 -0.66 11.36
N VAL A 117 -7.83 -0.19 11.82
CA VAL A 117 -6.52 -0.73 11.39
C VAL A 117 -6.21 -1.96 12.23
N PRO A 118 -5.86 -3.10 11.62
CA PRO A 118 -5.50 -4.31 12.35
C PRO A 118 -4.34 -4.10 13.35
N ALA A 119 -4.39 -4.80 14.48
CA ALA A 119 -3.30 -4.80 15.46
C ALA A 119 -1.97 -5.19 14.80
N GLY A 120 -0.87 -4.64 15.28
CA GLY A 120 0.47 -4.86 14.72
C GLY A 120 0.76 -4.10 13.43
N LEU A 121 -0.20 -3.34 12.88
CA LEU A 121 -0.04 -2.56 11.65
C LEU A 121 -0.09 -1.05 11.91
N THR A 122 0.89 -0.31 11.40
CA THR A 122 0.82 1.15 11.28
C THR A 122 0.71 1.53 9.79
N LEU A 123 -0.46 2.10 9.42
CA LEU A 123 -0.69 2.65 8.08
C LEU A 123 -0.36 4.14 8.07
N VAL A 124 0.59 4.52 7.21
CA VAL A 124 1.00 5.92 7.00
C VAL A 124 0.36 6.43 5.73
N LYS A 125 -0.69 7.24 5.85
CA LYS A 125 -1.42 7.76 4.68
C LYS A 125 -0.67 8.93 4.03
N ILE A 126 -0.48 8.83 2.72
CA ILE A 126 0.27 9.78 1.88
C ILE A 126 -0.62 10.20 0.72
N ASP A 127 -0.75 11.51 0.50
CA ASP A 127 -1.44 12.02 -0.68
C ASP A 127 -0.61 11.73 -1.94
N TYR A 128 -1.19 10.96 -2.85
CA TYR A 128 -0.53 10.53 -4.07
C TYR A 128 -0.21 11.70 -5.02
N ASP A 129 -1.08 12.70 -5.08
CA ASP A 129 -0.93 13.82 -6.02
C ASP A 129 0.06 14.87 -5.49
N GLU A 130 0.06 15.12 -4.18
CA GLU A 130 0.90 16.13 -3.54
C GLU A 130 2.33 15.66 -3.29
N ARG A 131 2.53 14.37 -2.94
CA ARG A 131 3.84 13.82 -2.55
C ARG A 131 4.54 13.09 -3.69
N THR A 132 4.80 13.83 -4.77
CA THR A 132 5.56 13.31 -5.93
C THR A 132 7.01 12.97 -5.61
N ASP A 133 7.59 13.62 -4.61
CA ASP A 133 8.90 13.33 -4.04
C ASP A 133 8.95 11.91 -3.47
N LEU A 134 8.02 11.55 -2.59
CA LEU A 134 7.93 10.21 -2.00
C LEU A 134 7.59 9.13 -3.04
N ARG A 135 6.72 9.46 -4.00
CA ARG A 135 6.44 8.53 -5.10
C ARG A 135 7.70 8.15 -5.89
N GLN A 136 8.57 9.11 -6.15
CA GLN A 136 9.85 8.86 -6.83
C GLN A 136 10.80 8.06 -5.94
N GLU A 137 10.91 8.41 -4.67
CA GLU A 137 11.75 7.73 -3.69
C GLU A 137 11.40 6.25 -3.56
N TYR A 138 10.11 5.95 -3.39
CA TYR A 138 9.61 4.58 -3.18
C TYR A 138 9.27 3.83 -4.48
N GLY A 139 9.36 4.48 -5.64
CA GLY A 139 9.07 3.88 -6.95
C GLY A 139 7.57 3.66 -7.21
N VAL A 140 6.71 4.51 -6.62
CA VAL A 140 5.26 4.46 -6.76
C VAL A 140 4.83 5.13 -8.06
N THR A 141 4.16 4.39 -8.94
CA THR A 141 3.72 4.86 -10.27
C THR A 141 2.21 4.94 -10.43
N VAL A 142 1.46 4.23 -9.59
CA VAL A 142 -0.01 4.20 -9.61
C VAL A 142 -0.56 4.31 -8.19
N GLN A 143 -1.80 4.72 -8.04
CA GLN A 143 -2.61 4.61 -6.82
C GLN A 143 -3.57 3.40 -6.99
N HIS A 144 -4.06 2.76 -5.95
CA HIS A 144 -3.51 2.83 -4.60
C HIS A 144 -2.30 1.90 -4.50
N THR A 145 -1.24 2.38 -3.91
CA THR A 145 -0.02 1.59 -3.71
C THR A 145 0.36 1.57 -2.23
N PHE A 146 0.79 0.41 -1.78
CA PHE A 146 1.30 0.17 -0.43
C PHE A 146 2.77 -0.17 -0.50
N VAL A 147 3.54 0.36 0.45
CA VAL A 147 4.99 0.14 0.55
C VAL A 147 5.32 -0.23 1.99
N LYS A 148 5.75 -1.48 2.22
CA LYS A 148 6.32 -1.87 3.51
C LYS A 148 7.71 -1.25 3.65
N VAL A 149 7.97 -0.62 4.79
CA VAL A 149 9.28 -0.05 5.11
C VAL A 149 9.84 -0.66 6.39
N ASP A 150 11.17 -0.64 6.53
CA ASP A 150 11.84 -1.00 7.78
C ASP A 150 11.96 0.21 8.73
N GLU A 151 12.56 -0.01 9.89
CA GLU A 151 12.80 1.02 10.92
C GLU A 151 13.61 2.23 10.43
N SER A 152 14.40 2.06 9.35
CA SER A 152 15.16 3.14 8.72
C SER A 152 14.36 3.91 7.67
N GLY A 153 13.11 3.47 7.36
CA GLY A 153 12.29 3.97 6.27
C GLY A 153 12.64 3.38 4.91
N ALA A 154 13.55 2.40 4.82
CA ALA A 154 13.90 1.79 3.55
C ALA A 154 12.80 0.80 3.10
N ARG A 155 12.45 0.87 1.80
CA ARG A 155 11.43 -0.01 1.20
C ARG A 155 11.83 -1.47 1.26
N GLN A 156 10.98 -2.31 1.83
CA GLN A 156 11.09 -3.76 1.86
C GLN A 156 10.22 -4.44 0.79
N ASP A 157 8.96 -4.04 0.66
CA ASP A 157 8.03 -4.55 -0.35
C ASP A 157 7.17 -3.44 -0.92
N ILE A 158 6.55 -3.68 -2.09
CA ILE A 158 5.62 -2.76 -2.75
C ILE A 158 4.53 -3.56 -3.47
N TRP A 159 3.25 -3.19 -3.27
CA TRP A 159 2.13 -3.86 -3.93
C TRP A 159 0.93 -2.92 -4.14
N THR A 160 -0.05 -3.43 -4.90
CA THR A 160 -1.34 -2.78 -5.19
C THR A 160 -2.47 -3.81 -5.05
N GLY A 161 -3.70 -3.39 -5.11
CA GLY A 161 -4.87 -4.27 -5.29
C GLY A 161 -5.50 -4.79 -4.00
N THR A 162 -4.99 -4.42 -2.81
CA THR A 162 -5.67 -4.68 -1.53
C THR A 162 -6.60 -3.54 -1.17
N THR A 163 -7.79 -3.86 -0.64
CA THR A 163 -8.82 -2.85 -0.30
C THR A 163 -9.35 -2.98 1.13
N THR A 164 -8.79 -3.88 1.94
CA THR A 164 -9.16 -4.03 3.34
C THR A 164 -7.94 -3.99 4.25
N GLY A 165 -8.14 -3.52 5.49
CA GLY A 165 -7.09 -3.53 6.52
C GLY A 165 -6.50 -4.91 6.75
N ALA A 166 -7.35 -5.95 6.77
CA ALA A 166 -6.91 -7.34 6.96
C ALA A 166 -6.01 -7.86 5.83
N GLU A 167 -6.34 -7.53 4.57
CA GLU A 167 -5.49 -7.89 3.41
C GLU A 167 -4.14 -7.17 3.47
N ILE A 168 -4.14 -5.89 3.85
CA ILE A 168 -2.92 -5.10 4.00
C ILE A 168 -2.03 -5.71 5.08
N ALA A 169 -2.58 -6.01 6.27
CA ALA A 169 -1.84 -6.64 7.36
C ALA A 169 -1.28 -8.01 6.96
N SER A 170 -2.10 -8.85 6.30
CA SER A 170 -1.66 -10.16 5.82
C SER A 170 -0.51 -10.07 4.80
N ARG A 171 -0.46 -9.00 4.03
CA ARG A 171 0.61 -8.78 3.05
C ARG A 171 1.85 -8.19 3.69
N ALA A 172 1.69 -7.43 4.77
CA ALA A 172 2.78 -6.80 5.50
C ALA A 172 3.53 -7.77 6.46
N ALA A 173 2.89 -8.85 6.89
CA ALA A 173 3.44 -9.85 7.82
C ALA A 173 4.62 -10.74 7.22
#